data_088b8aad6cd59e0beaff426c9ce2de36
#
_entry.id   088b8aad6cd59e0beaff426c9ce2de36
#
_cell.length_a   1.000
_cell.length_b   1.000
_cell.length_c   1.000
_cell.angle_alpha   90.00
_cell.angle_beta   90.00
_cell.angle_gamma   90.00
#
_symmetry.space_group_name_H-M   'P 1'
#
loop_
_entity.id
_entity.type
_entity.pdbx_description
1 polymer ?
#
loop_
_entity_poly.entity_id
_entity_poly.type
_entity_poly.pdbx_seq_one_letter_code
_entity_poly.pdbx_strand_id
1 'polypeptide(L)'
;KSVYTFGSPRVGDGVFAEIYAERLGSKTYRLTHGRDVVPSVPNTLLGFRHVPTEVYEDRNGNITIGDGSGEWKGGEDHVWRRYSVSDHLYYLGEYICGCNS
;
A
#
# COMPACT_ATOMS: atom_id res chain seq x y z
N LYS A 1 19.60 -1.62 4.35
CA LYS A 1 18.80 -1.48 3.12
C LYS A 1 17.32 -1.41 3.47
N SER A 2 16.54 -0.74 2.63
CA SER A 2 15.10 -0.59 2.81
C SER A 2 14.38 -1.13 1.59
N VAL A 3 13.12 -1.57 1.81
CA VAL A 3 12.25 -2.04 0.75
C VAL A 3 11.13 -1.01 0.59
N TYR A 4 10.94 -0.54 -0.63
CA TYR A 4 9.85 0.37 -0.97
C TYR A 4 8.99 -0.26 -2.04
N THR A 5 7.68 -0.31 -1.82
CA THR A 5 6.73 -0.75 -2.84
C THR A 5 5.74 0.37 -3.13
N PHE A 6 5.19 0.36 -4.33
CA PHE A 6 4.29 1.41 -4.80
C PHE A 6 3.00 0.76 -5.29
N GLY A 7 1.92 0.91 -4.52
CA GLY A 7 0.65 0.34 -4.89
C GLY A 7 0.61 -1.18 -4.82
N SER A 8 1.38 -1.77 -3.93
CA SER A 8 1.46 -3.23 -3.81
C SER A 8 0.14 -3.82 -3.29
N PRO A 9 -0.34 -4.91 -3.90
CA PRO A 9 -1.48 -5.63 -3.35
C PRO A 9 -1.08 -6.44 -2.12
N ARG A 10 -2.08 -7.05 -1.46
CA ARG A 10 -1.80 -8.03 -0.42
C ARG A 10 -1.20 -9.26 -1.08
N VAL A 11 -0.19 -9.83 -0.44
CA VAL A 11 0.61 -10.90 -1.06
C VAL A 11 0.36 -12.26 -0.41
N GLY A 12 0.10 -12.30 0.88
CA GLY A 12 -0.07 -13.54 1.61
C GLY A 12 -1.08 -13.41 2.74
N ASP A 13 -1.19 -14.47 3.51
CA ASP A 13 -2.10 -14.51 4.66
C ASP A 13 -1.48 -13.86 5.91
N GLY A 14 -2.19 -13.97 7.04
CA GLY A 14 -1.72 -13.40 8.29
C GLY A 14 -0.40 -13.99 8.77
N VAL A 15 -0.18 -15.28 8.53
CA VAL A 15 1.07 -15.94 8.95
C VAL A 15 2.24 -15.39 8.14
N PHE A 16 2.06 -15.27 6.83
CA PHE A 16 3.07 -14.66 5.97
C PHE A 16 3.38 -13.23 6.40
N ALA A 17 2.34 -12.43 6.63
CA ALA A 17 2.50 -11.03 7.00
C ALA A 17 3.23 -10.87 8.33
N GLU A 18 2.94 -11.76 9.28
CA GLU A 18 3.57 -11.76 10.59
C GLU A 18 5.06 -12.08 10.50
N ILE A 19 5.40 -13.12 9.75
CA ILE A 19 6.80 -13.49 9.54
C ILE A 19 7.56 -12.39 8.80
N TYR A 20 6.93 -11.82 7.78
CA TYR A 20 7.53 -10.71 7.05
C TYR A 20 7.78 -9.51 7.97
N ALA A 21 6.80 -9.17 8.81
CA ALA A 21 6.92 -8.06 9.75
C ALA A 21 8.08 -8.25 10.71
N GLU A 22 8.27 -9.46 11.19
CA GLU A 22 9.37 -9.79 12.09
C GLU A 22 10.72 -9.58 11.44
N ARG A 23 10.85 -10.00 10.18
CA ARG A 23 12.15 -10.01 9.50
C ARG A 23 12.47 -8.74 8.77
N LEU A 24 11.48 -8.11 8.15
CA LEU A 24 11.68 -6.99 7.24
C LEU A 24 10.77 -5.79 7.53
N GLY A 25 9.87 -5.91 8.51
CA GLY A 25 8.87 -4.86 8.74
C GLY A 25 9.46 -3.50 9.06
N SER A 26 10.54 -3.47 9.84
CA SER A 26 11.20 -2.21 10.20
C SER A 26 11.92 -1.55 9.02
N LYS A 27 12.06 -2.26 7.91
CA LYS A 27 12.79 -1.78 6.72
C LYS A 27 11.87 -1.61 5.51
N THR A 28 10.59 -1.91 5.65
CA THR A 28 9.66 -1.92 4.53
C THR A 28 8.68 -0.77 4.63
N TYR A 29 8.54 -0.06 3.52
CA TYR A 29 7.57 1.03 3.39
C TYR A 29 6.73 0.76 2.15
N ARG A 30 5.45 0.58 2.38
CA ARG A 30 4.47 0.27 1.36
C ARG A 30 3.71 1.55 1.01
N LEU A 31 4.07 2.18 -0.11
CA LEU A 31 3.44 3.43 -0.51
C LEU A 31 2.10 3.15 -1.18
N THR A 32 1.08 3.88 -0.74
CA THR A 32 -0.26 3.85 -1.33
C THR A 32 -0.65 5.27 -1.72
N HIS A 33 -1.50 5.41 -2.73
CA HIS A 33 -1.85 6.73 -3.27
C HIS A 33 -3.34 6.84 -3.51
N GLY A 34 -3.95 7.87 -2.93
CA GLY A 34 -5.32 8.26 -3.23
C GLY A 34 -6.31 7.12 -3.08
N ARG A 35 -6.94 6.77 -4.18
CA ARG A 35 -7.92 5.70 -4.26
C ARG A 35 -7.45 4.54 -5.11
N ASP A 36 -6.15 4.34 -5.19
CA ASP A 36 -5.56 3.20 -5.89
C ASP A 36 -6.22 1.91 -5.44
N VAL A 37 -6.82 1.18 -6.38
CA VAL A 37 -7.56 -0.05 -6.07
C VAL A 37 -6.65 -1.21 -5.72
N VAL A 38 -5.42 -1.21 -6.24
CA VAL A 38 -4.53 -2.38 -6.13
C VAL A 38 -4.20 -2.75 -4.67
N PRO A 39 -3.89 -1.80 -3.77
CA PRO A 39 -3.62 -2.17 -2.38
C PRO A 39 -4.81 -2.80 -1.64
N SER A 40 -6.02 -2.64 -2.14
CA SER A 40 -7.19 -3.22 -1.48
C SER A 40 -7.47 -4.68 -1.87
N VAL A 41 -6.71 -5.21 -2.83
CA VAL A 41 -6.90 -6.61 -3.27
C VAL A 41 -5.64 -7.43 -3.00
N PRO A 42 -5.75 -8.73 -2.81
CA PRO A 42 -7.00 -9.45 -2.55
C PRO A 42 -7.66 -9.00 -1.24
N ASN A 43 -8.96 -9.19 -1.16
CA ASN A 43 -9.76 -8.75 -0.01
C ASN A 43 -9.35 -9.49 1.26
N THR A 44 -9.43 -8.80 2.41
CA THR A 44 -9.12 -9.40 3.71
C THR A 44 -10.08 -10.55 4.08
N LEU A 45 -11.29 -10.55 3.52
CA LEU A 45 -12.24 -11.65 3.74
C LEU A 45 -11.73 -12.97 3.18
N LEU A 46 -10.79 -12.93 2.23
CA LEU A 46 -10.16 -14.12 1.66
C LEU A 46 -8.93 -14.57 2.47
N GLY A 47 -8.67 -13.92 3.59
CA GLY A 47 -7.55 -14.28 4.46
C GLY A 47 -6.24 -13.57 4.17
N PHE A 48 -6.22 -12.71 3.17
CA PHE A 48 -5.00 -11.97 2.83
C PHE A 48 -4.77 -10.81 3.79
N ARG A 49 -3.51 -10.52 4.08
CA ARG A 49 -3.12 -9.42 4.96
C ARG A 49 -1.93 -8.68 4.39
N HIS A 50 -1.93 -7.37 4.57
CA HIS A 50 -0.78 -6.54 4.20
C HIS A 50 0.39 -6.72 5.16
N VAL A 51 1.59 -6.55 4.60
CA VAL A 51 2.78 -6.38 5.41
C VAL A 51 2.90 -4.90 5.83
N PRO A 52 3.59 -4.57 6.94
CA PRO A 52 3.79 -3.16 7.33
C PRO A 52 4.91 -2.55 6.48
N THR A 53 5.07 -1.29 6.43
CA THR A 53 4.29 -0.22 7.03
C THR A 53 3.72 0.62 5.90
N GLU A 54 2.47 1.01 6.00
CA GLU A 54 1.86 1.84 4.95
C GLU A 54 2.33 3.28 5.06
N VAL A 55 2.65 3.88 3.92
CA VAL A 55 2.92 5.31 3.76
C VAL A 55 1.90 5.80 2.74
N TYR A 56 0.89 6.51 3.20
CA TYR A 56 -0.23 6.94 2.35
C TYR A 56 0.00 8.35 1.84
N GLU A 57 -0.12 8.51 0.52
CA GLU A 57 -0.12 9.80 -0.15
C GLU A 57 -1.54 10.10 -0.63
N ASP A 58 -2.16 11.19 -0.18
CA ASP A 58 -3.47 11.55 -0.68
C ASP A 58 -3.35 12.22 -2.05
N ARG A 59 -4.50 12.53 -2.67
CA ARG A 59 -4.51 13.13 -4.00
C ARG A 59 -3.93 14.54 -4.05
N ASN A 60 -3.77 15.16 -2.90
CA ASN A 60 -3.17 16.49 -2.81
C ASN A 60 -1.67 16.44 -2.53
N GLY A 61 -1.10 15.23 -2.42
CA GLY A 61 0.31 15.05 -2.19
C GLY A 61 0.71 15.02 -0.71
N ASN A 62 -0.26 15.05 0.20
CA ASN A 62 0.03 14.96 1.64
C ASN A 62 0.35 13.52 2.02
N ILE A 63 1.40 13.33 2.79
CA ILE A 63 1.89 12.01 3.19
C ILE A 63 1.62 11.76 4.66
N THR A 64 1.09 10.58 4.97
CA THR A 64 0.87 10.12 6.33
C THR A 64 1.48 8.74 6.49
N ILE A 65 2.30 8.57 7.52
CA ILE A 65 2.94 7.28 7.80
C ILE A 65 2.06 6.53 8.80
N GLY A 66 1.78 5.26 8.51
CA GLY A 66 0.96 4.42 9.36
C GLY A 66 1.64 4.04 10.67
N ASP A 67 0.92 3.26 11.46
CA ASP A 67 1.30 2.90 12.82
C ASP A 67 2.22 1.69 12.92
N GLY A 68 2.65 1.15 11.79
CA GLY A 68 3.50 -0.04 11.77
C GLY A 68 2.72 -1.35 11.65
N SER A 69 1.37 -1.30 11.68
CA SER A 69 0.57 -2.49 11.39
C SER A 69 0.37 -2.61 9.87
N GLY A 70 0.09 -3.83 9.41
CA GLY A 70 -0.16 -4.06 7.99
C GLY A 70 -1.51 -3.53 7.55
N GLU A 71 -2.51 -3.53 8.42
CA GLU A 71 -3.88 -3.12 8.10
C GLU A 71 -4.25 -1.81 8.80
N TRP A 72 -3.38 -0.82 8.66
CA TRP A 72 -3.62 0.50 9.23
C TRP A 72 -4.81 1.17 8.54
N LYS A 73 -5.72 1.72 9.34
CA LYS A 73 -6.99 2.26 8.86
C LYS A 73 -6.93 3.70 8.37
N GLY A 74 -5.83 4.38 8.59
CA GLY A 74 -5.71 5.79 8.21
C GLY A 74 -5.30 6.02 6.76
N GLY A 75 -4.99 4.95 6.02
CA GLY A 75 -4.50 5.04 4.66
C GLY A 75 -5.49 4.54 3.63
N GLU A 76 -4.96 3.86 2.63
CA GLU A 76 -5.70 3.42 1.45
C GLU A 76 -6.92 2.56 1.79
N ASP A 77 -6.77 1.60 2.69
CA ASP A 77 -7.85 0.67 3.02
C ASP A 77 -9.06 1.35 3.66
N HIS A 78 -8.90 2.59 4.09
CA HIS A 78 -9.98 3.36 4.68
C HIS A 78 -10.89 3.96 3.60
N VAL A 79 -10.40 4.10 2.39
CA VAL A 79 -11.12 4.71 1.26
C VAL A 79 -11.67 3.60 0.38
N TRP A 80 -12.86 3.12 0.69
CA TRP A 80 -13.39 1.92 0.05
C TRP A 80 -14.45 2.17 -1.03
N ARG A 81 -14.91 3.39 -1.18
CA ARG A 81 -16.09 3.66 -2.03
C ARG A 81 -15.80 3.91 -3.49
N ARG A 82 -14.67 4.51 -3.81
CA ARG A 82 -14.40 4.93 -5.17
C ARG A 82 -12.95 4.65 -5.50
N TYR A 83 -12.73 3.44 -5.95
CA TYR A 83 -11.40 3.07 -6.38
C TYR A 83 -11.05 3.70 -7.71
N SER A 84 -9.79 3.98 -7.90
CA SER A 84 -9.28 4.61 -9.11
C SER A 84 -8.10 3.81 -9.64
N VAL A 85 -8.22 3.35 -10.88
CA VAL A 85 -7.09 2.71 -11.57
C VAL A 85 -6.03 3.74 -11.89
N SER A 86 -6.44 4.97 -12.23
CA SER A 86 -5.46 6.01 -12.56
C SER A 86 -4.60 6.39 -11.37
N ASP A 87 -5.11 6.31 -10.15
CA ASP A 87 -4.30 6.60 -8.97
C ASP A 87 -3.16 5.59 -8.79
N HIS A 88 -3.35 4.38 -9.31
CA HIS A 88 -2.29 3.37 -9.30
C HIS A 88 -1.11 3.75 -10.20
N LEU A 89 -1.34 4.59 -11.17
CA LEU A 89 -0.33 4.97 -12.15
C LEU A 89 0.51 6.18 -11.72
N TYR A 90 0.12 6.83 -10.61
CA TYR A 90 0.82 8.01 -10.12
C TYR A 90 1.28 7.80 -8.70
N TYR A 91 2.57 8.00 -8.48
CA TYR A 91 3.15 7.94 -7.14
C TYR A 91 4.21 9.04 -7.01
N LEU A 92 4.12 9.79 -5.92
CA LEU A 92 5.06 10.87 -5.62
C LEU A 92 5.16 11.89 -6.78
N GLY A 93 4.03 12.11 -7.46
CA GLY A 93 3.98 13.05 -8.57
C GLY A 93 4.45 12.50 -9.91
N GLU A 94 4.82 11.23 -9.97
CA GLU A 94 5.35 10.62 -11.19
C GLU A 94 4.37 9.61 -11.78
N TYR A 95 4.24 9.64 -13.10
CA TYR A 95 3.44 8.67 -13.84
C TYR A 95 4.27 7.42 -14.11
N ILE A 96 4.00 6.37 -13.33
CA ILE A 96 4.86 5.19 -13.33
C ILE A 96 4.65 4.24 -14.52
N CYS A 97 3.64 4.50 -15.33
CA CYS A 97 3.41 3.73 -16.54
C CYS A 97 3.89 4.45 -17.81
N GLY A 98 4.67 5.46 -17.68
CA GLY A 98 5.10 6.27 -18.80
C GLY A 98 6.26 5.69 -19.57
N CYS A 99 6.14 4.46 -19.99
CA CYS A 99 7.26 3.77 -20.66
C CYS A 99 7.63 4.34 -22.01
N ASN A 100 6.74 5.09 -22.59
CA ASN A 100 6.91 5.63 -23.93
C ASN A 100 7.32 7.09 -23.95
N SER A 101 7.58 7.63 -22.83
CA SER A 101 7.89 9.04 -22.70
C SER A 101 9.22 9.42 -23.31
#